data_b044a6a40d316ec0bd1d3bb9cca8f234
#
_entry.id   b044a6a40d316ec0bd1d3bb9cca8f234
#
_cell.length_a   1.000
_cell.length_b   1.000
_cell.length_c   1.000
_cell.angle_alpha   90.00
_cell.angle_beta   90.00
_cell.angle_gamma   90.00
#
_symmetry.space_group_name_H-M   'P 1'
#
loop_
_entity.id
_entity.type
_entity.pdbx_description
1 polymer ?
#
loop_
_entity_poly.entity_id
_entity_poly.type
_entity_poly.pdbx_seq_one_letter_code
_entity_poly.pdbx_strand_id
1 'polypeptide(L)'
;MEPYMKLFLKQLEAYKSKCSGDIPIPLPELLWLCYTENDPVDDGRVKAVEQKLEPVFDALPFSVSNEVFMILYELVDTYRRAAFLDGIHMGLRLAKELPL
;
A
#
# COMPACT_ATOMS: atom_id res chain seq x y z
N MET A 1 -17.02 6.17 13.64
CA MET A 1 -15.80 5.96 12.85
C MET A 1 -15.08 4.72 13.36
N GLU A 2 -14.66 3.88 12.45
CA GLU A 2 -13.94 2.67 12.79
C GLU A 2 -12.62 2.99 13.51
N PRO A 3 -12.18 2.14 14.46
CA PRO A 3 -10.91 2.38 15.16
C PRO A 3 -9.71 2.55 14.24
N TYR A 4 -9.69 1.81 13.13
CA TYR A 4 -8.65 1.91 12.12
C TYR A 4 -8.60 3.32 11.50
N MET A 5 -9.76 3.88 11.16
CA MET A 5 -9.84 5.21 10.56
C MET A 5 -9.37 6.31 11.50
N LYS A 6 -9.69 6.17 12.79
CA LYS A 6 -9.21 7.11 13.80
C LYS A 6 -7.70 7.08 13.91
N LEU A 7 -7.12 5.90 13.94
CA LEU A 7 -5.67 5.72 13.97
C LEU A 7 -5.01 6.29 12.73
N PHE A 8 -5.59 6.03 11.57
CA PHE A 8 -5.09 6.52 10.29
C PHE A 8 -5.06 8.04 10.25
N LEU A 9 -6.15 8.69 10.67
CA LEU A 9 -6.22 10.16 10.71
C LEU A 9 -5.21 10.75 11.68
N LYS A 10 -5.02 10.09 12.82
CA LYS A 10 -4.04 10.52 13.81
C LYS A 10 -2.63 10.47 13.25
N GLN A 11 -2.29 9.40 12.54
CA GLN A 11 -0.99 9.25 11.90
C GLN A 11 -0.80 10.25 10.77
N LEU A 12 -1.86 10.53 10.01
CA LEU A 12 -1.84 11.52 8.95
C LEU A 12 -1.47 12.91 9.51
N GLU A 13 -2.08 13.29 10.62
CA GLU A 13 -1.77 14.55 11.30
C GLU A 13 -0.31 14.59 11.79
N ALA A 14 0.18 13.48 12.32
CA ALA A 14 1.56 13.37 12.77
C ALA A 14 2.54 13.54 11.60
N TYR A 15 2.25 12.96 10.45
CA TYR A 15 3.05 13.13 9.23
C TYR A 15 3.04 14.56 8.73
N LYS A 16 1.88 15.20 8.72
CA LYS A 16 1.77 16.62 8.35
C LYS A 16 2.63 17.49 9.24
N SER A 17 2.63 17.20 10.53
CA SER A 17 3.44 17.93 11.51
C SER A 17 4.93 17.77 11.23
N LYS A 18 5.38 16.56 10.92
CA LYS A 18 6.77 16.28 10.60
C LYS A 18 7.23 16.90 9.29
N CYS A 19 6.31 16.99 8.32
CA CYS A 19 6.63 17.46 6.97
C CYS A 19 6.37 18.96 6.77
N SER A 20 5.98 19.67 7.81
CA SER A 20 5.61 21.09 7.72
C SER A 20 6.78 22.04 7.50
N GLY A 21 8.02 21.54 7.45
CA GLY A 21 9.19 22.38 7.38
C GLY A 21 9.60 22.80 5.97
N ASP A 22 10.06 21.88 5.14
CA ASP A 22 10.81 22.25 3.96
C ASP A 22 10.24 21.79 2.62
N ILE A 23 9.61 20.61 2.57
CA ILE A 23 9.09 20.08 1.32
C ILE A 23 7.64 19.61 1.53
N PRO A 24 6.67 20.28 0.86
CA PRO A 24 5.29 19.83 0.97
C PRO A 24 5.14 18.49 0.27
N ILE A 25 4.76 17.46 1.03
CA ILE A 25 4.43 16.16 0.46
C ILE A 25 2.98 16.22 -0.06
N PRO A 26 2.73 15.88 -1.33
CA PRO A 26 1.36 15.84 -1.83
C PRO A 26 0.48 14.92 -0.97
N LEU A 27 -0.77 15.29 -0.78
CA LEU A 27 -1.69 14.54 0.07
C LEU A 27 -1.81 13.05 -0.33
N PRO A 28 -1.92 12.68 -1.62
CA PRO A 28 -1.96 11.26 -1.98
C PRO A 28 -0.73 10.47 -1.52
N GLU A 29 0.46 11.06 -1.62
CA GLU A 29 1.70 10.42 -1.15
C GLU A 29 1.70 10.27 0.37
N LEU A 30 1.21 11.27 1.07
CA LEU A 30 1.11 11.24 2.52
C LEU A 30 0.13 10.15 2.98
N LEU A 31 -0.99 10.01 2.29
CA LEU A 31 -1.95 8.94 2.54
C LEU A 31 -1.35 7.55 2.29
N TRP A 32 -0.55 7.42 1.24
CA TRP A 32 0.17 6.18 0.95
C TRP A 32 1.12 5.80 2.08
N LEU A 33 1.89 6.77 2.59
CA LEU A 33 2.81 6.52 3.70
C LEU A 33 2.06 6.06 4.95
N CYS A 34 0.95 6.69 5.28
CA CYS A 34 0.12 6.27 6.41
C CYS A 34 -0.48 4.88 6.21
N TYR A 35 -0.92 4.58 5.00
CA TYR A 35 -1.49 3.28 4.66
C TYR A 35 -0.46 2.17 4.83
N THR A 36 0.76 2.37 4.33
CA THR A 36 1.81 1.36 4.41
C THR A 36 2.28 1.09 5.84
N GLU A 37 2.26 2.11 6.71
CA GLU A 37 2.59 1.90 8.12
C GLU A 37 1.59 1.03 8.85
N ASN A 38 0.32 1.11 8.49
CA ASN A 38 -0.73 0.33 9.14
C ASN A 38 -0.92 -1.05 8.51
N ASP A 39 -0.48 -1.21 7.27
CA ASP A 39 -0.55 -2.42 6.46
C ASP A 39 -1.84 -3.23 6.68
N PRO A 40 -2.99 -2.69 6.25
CA PRO A 40 -4.28 -3.33 6.52
C PRO A 40 -4.57 -4.54 5.62
N VAL A 41 -3.66 -4.89 4.71
CA VAL A 41 -3.87 -5.94 3.70
C VAL A 41 -3.22 -7.26 4.10
N ASP A 42 -3.10 -7.54 5.39
CA ASP A 42 -2.64 -8.83 5.86
C ASP A 42 -3.86 -9.74 6.07
N ASP A 43 -4.39 -10.29 4.98
CA ASP A 43 -5.50 -11.23 5.09
C ASP A 43 -5.11 -12.61 4.58
N GLY A 44 -5.90 -13.61 4.98
CA GLY A 44 -5.63 -15.01 4.65
C GLY A 44 -5.67 -15.30 3.15
N ARG A 45 -6.34 -14.47 2.36
CA ARG A 45 -6.43 -14.67 0.90
C ARG A 45 -5.09 -14.36 0.22
N VAL A 46 -4.41 -13.31 0.67
CA VAL A 46 -3.08 -12.96 0.16
C VAL A 46 -2.10 -14.06 0.50
N LYS A 47 -2.10 -14.53 1.74
CA LYS A 47 -1.23 -15.61 2.19
C LYS A 47 -1.50 -16.91 1.44
N ALA A 48 -2.76 -17.23 1.16
CA ALA A 48 -3.12 -18.43 0.41
C ALA A 48 -2.55 -18.39 -1.02
N VAL A 49 -2.54 -17.23 -1.66
CA VAL A 49 -1.95 -17.08 -3.00
C VAL A 49 -0.42 -17.15 -2.93
N GLU A 50 0.19 -16.53 -1.93
CA GLU A 50 1.63 -16.59 -1.71
C GLU A 50 2.13 -18.03 -1.53
N GLN A 51 1.38 -18.85 -0.80
CA GLN A 51 1.71 -20.24 -0.57
C GLN A 51 1.76 -21.06 -1.86
N LYS A 52 1.05 -20.66 -2.90
CA LYS A 52 1.10 -21.33 -4.21
C LYS A 52 2.45 -21.14 -4.90
N LEU A 53 3.20 -20.13 -4.52
CA LEU A 53 4.52 -19.86 -5.08
C LEU A 53 5.61 -20.74 -4.48
N GLU A 54 5.43 -21.25 -3.26
CA GLU A 54 6.44 -22.04 -2.57
C GLU A 54 6.97 -23.23 -3.38
N PRO A 55 6.10 -24.12 -3.92
CA PRO A 55 6.59 -25.25 -4.70
C PRO A 55 7.28 -24.83 -5.99
N VAL A 56 6.90 -23.70 -6.57
CA VAL A 56 7.54 -23.17 -7.77
C VAL A 56 8.96 -22.70 -7.46
N PHE A 57 9.14 -21.97 -6.36
CA PHE A 57 10.45 -21.49 -5.93
C PHE A 57 11.34 -22.65 -5.48
N ASP A 58 10.79 -23.64 -4.79
CA ASP A 58 11.55 -24.80 -4.34
C ASP A 58 12.11 -25.63 -5.50
N ALA A 59 11.46 -25.59 -6.65
CA ALA A 59 11.91 -26.29 -7.85
C ALA A 59 13.01 -25.55 -8.62
N LEU A 60 13.31 -24.29 -8.26
CA LEU A 60 14.32 -23.45 -8.93
C LEU A 60 15.63 -23.43 -8.15
N PRO A 61 16.79 -23.23 -8.86
CA PRO A 61 18.04 -22.96 -8.16
C PRO A 61 17.90 -21.72 -7.27
N PHE A 62 18.59 -21.71 -6.14
CA PHE A 62 18.47 -20.64 -5.14
C PHE A 62 18.71 -19.24 -5.75
N SER A 63 19.74 -19.09 -6.58
CA SER A 63 20.07 -17.80 -7.19
C SER A 63 18.94 -17.27 -8.08
N VAL A 64 18.32 -18.16 -8.87
CA VAL A 64 17.21 -17.81 -9.74
C VAL A 64 15.95 -17.50 -8.92
N SER A 65 15.66 -18.34 -7.95
CA SER A 65 14.54 -18.19 -7.03
C SER A 65 14.59 -16.84 -6.30
N ASN A 66 15.77 -16.49 -5.79
CA ASN A 66 15.96 -15.23 -5.07
C ASN A 66 15.76 -14.02 -5.98
N GLU A 67 16.28 -14.07 -7.21
CA GLU A 67 16.13 -12.98 -8.18
C GLU A 67 14.66 -12.79 -8.57
N VAL A 68 13.97 -13.87 -8.88
CA VAL A 68 12.55 -13.84 -9.24
C VAL A 68 11.72 -13.31 -8.07
N PHE A 69 12.03 -13.75 -6.86
CA PHE A 69 11.35 -13.29 -5.65
C PHE A 69 11.49 -11.78 -5.46
N MET A 70 12.69 -11.24 -5.67
CA MET A 70 12.95 -9.81 -5.54
C MET A 70 12.15 -9.00 -6.58
N ILE A 71 12.12 -9.47 -7.82
CA ILE A 71 11.36 -8.82 -8.89
C ILE A 71 9.86 -8.87 -8.62
N LEU A 72 9.35 -10.02 -8.14
CA LEU A 72 7.94 -10.16 -7.78
C LEU A 72 7.55 -9.19 -6.66
N TYR A 73 8.39 -9.04 -5.64
CA TYR A 73 8.14 -8.10 -4.56
C TYR A 73 8.07 -6.68 -5.08
N GLU A 74 9.00 -6.30 -5.94
CA GLU A 74 9.00 -4.97 -6.57
C GLU A 74 7.73 -4.75 -7.40
N LEU A 75 7.32 -5.75 -8.18
CA LEU A 75 6.11 -5.68 -8.99
C LEU A 75 4.87 -5.50 -8.12
N VAL A 76 4.74 -6.30 -7.07
CA VAL A 76 3.60 -6.23 -6.15
C VAL A 76 3.55 -4.88 -5.46
N ASP A 77 4.68 -4.40 -4.96
CA ASP A 77 4.75 -3.12 -4.27
C ASP A 77 4.40 -1.96 -5.21
N THR A 78 4.95 -1.97 -6.42
CA THR A 78 4.68 -0.94 -7.43
C THR A 78 3.22 -0.94 -7.83
N TYR A 79 2.64 -2.11 -8.08
CA TYR A 79 1.24 -2.25 -8.45
C TYR A 79 0.32 -1.79 -7.30
N ARG A 80 0.62 -2.20 -6.10
CA ARG A 80 -0.12 -1.84 -4.89
C ARG A 80 -0.16 -0.32 -4.71
N ARG A 81 0.98 0.33 -4.88
CA ARG A 81 1.09 1.78 -4.77
C ARG A 81 0.26 2.49 -5.85
N ALA A 82 0.42 2.06 -7.11
CA ALA A 82 -0.33 2.63 -8.23
C ALA A 82 -1.84 2.47 -8.02
N ALA A 83 -2.28 1.28 -7.61
CA ALA A 83 -3.69 1.01 -7.37
C ALA A 83 -4.25 1.87 -6.22
N PHE A 84 -3.47 2.07 -5.16
CA PHE A 84 -3.87 2.91 -4.05
C PHE A 84 -4.06 4.36 -4.49
N LEU A 85 -3.10 4.92 -5.23
CA LEU A 85 -3.17 6.29 -5.72
C LEU A 85 -4.33 6.50 -6.69
N ASP A 86 -4.56 5.54 -7.59
CA ASP A 86 -5.70 5.57 -8.49
C ASP A 86 -7.03 5.52 -7.73
N GLY A 87 -7.09 4.70 -6.68
CA GLY A 87 -8.26 4.61 -5.82
C GLY A 87 -8.56 5.94 -5.11
N ILE A 88 -7.54 6.61 -4.62
CA ILE A 88 -7.68 7.94 -3.99
C ILE A 88 -8.22 8.96 -5.00
N HIS A 89 -7.65 9.01 -6.19
CA HIS A 89 -8.09 9.93 -7.24
C HIS A 89 -9.54 9.64 -7.64
N MET A 90 -9.88 8.38 -7.82
CA MET A 90 -11.25 7.98 -8.14
C MET A 90 -12.22 8.35 -7.03
N GLY A 91 -11.85 8.10 -5.78
CA GLY A 91 -12.67 8.45 -4.62
C GLY A 91 -12.94 9.94 -4.52
N LEU A 92 -11.91 10.78 -4.77
CA LEU A 92 -12.06 12.23 -4.76
C LEU A 92 -13.00 12.70 -5.88
N ARG A 93 -12.90 12.12 -7.07
CA ARG A 93 -13.79 12.45 -8.18
C ARG A 93 -15.24 12.07 -7.88
N LEU A 94 -15.44 10.88 -7.33
CA LEU A 94 -16.79 10.43 -6.93
C LEU A 94 -17.39 11.34 -5.87
N ALA A 95 -16.59 11.76 -4.90
CA ALA A 95 -17.07 12.66 -3.85
C ALA A 95 -17.53 14.03 -4.41
N LYS A 96 -16.93 14.48 -5.51
CA LYS A 96 -17.33 15.72 -6.17
C LYS A 96 -18.61 15.56 -6.99
N GLU A 97 -18.82 14.40 -7.59
CA GLU A 97 -19.92 14.18 -8.53
C GLU A 97 -21.19 13.64 -7.87
N LEU A 98 -21.05 12.94 -6.74
CA LEU A 98 -22.19 12.38 -6.03
C LEU A 98 -22.73 13.38 -5.00
N PRO A 99 -24.06 13.54 -4.93
CA PRO A 99 -24.69 14.36 -3.90
C PRO A 99 -24.71 13.61 -2.57
N LEU A 100 -23.64 13.71 -1.84
CA LEU A 100 -23.52 13.03 -0.54
C LEU A 100 -23.99 13.92 0.61
#